data_e3121eef296e8082dce26440baa21013
#
_entry.id   e3121eef296e8082dce26440baa21013
#
_cell.length_a   1.000
_cell.length_b   1.000
_cell.length_c   1.000
_cell.angle_alpha   90.00
_cell.angle_beta   90.00
_cell.angle_gamma   90.00
#
_symmetry.space_group_name_H-M   'P 1'
#
loop_
_entity.id
_entity.type
_entity.pdbx_description
1 polymer ?
#
loop_
_entity_poly.entity_id
_entity_poly.type
_entity_poly.pdbx_seq_one_letter_code
_entity_poly.pdbx_strand_id
1 'polypeptide(L)'
;MEYTFYDFLALLGSLALFLYGMKIMSEGLQKFAGDRLRGILTAMTTNRVTGVLTGMLITALIQSSSATTVMVVSFVNAGLLTLSQSIGVIMGANIGTTVTAWIISALGFKVDISLFSLPLLAFGIPLLFSQKSSRKSIGEFIFGFAFLFMGLNLLKTNAPDLSANPDMLAFVQNYTDMGFISVLLFVFIGTILTMIVQASAATMAITLIMCANGWISFELGAALVLGENIGTTITANLAALTANTQARRAAMAHLMFNIFGVVWVLILFKPFLSMVDWIISDFMNISEADGVAVSFKLSAFHTCFNVCNVLILIWFVKLIEKTVCKLIPQKEQEEEYRLQFITGGMLSTAELSVLQARKEINLFAERIQRMFRMVRDLLHTENENDFNKLFSRIEKYENISDNMEVEIANYLNQVSEGRLSSESKLQIREMLREVTEIESIGDSCYNLARTINRKRRGNIDFTEKQYEHIHQMFALTDNALTQMIKLVEDVHHIVDVNKSFNLENEINNYRNQLKTQNIVDVNNKEYSYQMGIHYMDIIGECEKLGDYVVNVVEAHSDVKEKKA
;
A
#
# COMPACT_ATOMS: atom_id res chain seq x y z
N MET A 1 -35.07 -24.46 27.08
CA MET A 1 -35.09 -23.09 27.64
C MET A 1 -35.38 -22.14 26.50
N GLU A 2 -36.25 -21.18 26.70
CA GLU A 2 -36.47 -20.14 25.68
C GLU A 2 -35.19 -19.29 25.54
N TYR A 3 -34.75 -19.04 24.31
CA TYR A 3 -33.57 -18.22 24.04
C TYR A 3 -33.92 -16.75 24.38
N THR A 4 -33.24 -16.21 25.39
CA THR A 4 -33.52 -14.89 25.95
C THR A 4 -32.74 -13.78 25.25
N PHE A 5 -33.16 -12.52 25.45
CA PHE A 5 -32.38 -11.36 24.98
C PHE A 5 -30.96 -11.33 25.60
N TYR A 6 -30.80 -11.84 26.82
CA TYR A 6 -29.48 -12.00 27.45
C TYR A 6 -28.58 -12.99 26.68
N ASP A 7 -29.13 -14.12 26.23
CA ASP A 7 -28.40 -15.12 25.46
C ASP A 7 -27.93 -14.54 24.11
N PHE A 8 -28.78 -13.74 23.48
CA PHE A 8 -28.41 -12.99 22.26
C PHE A 8 -27.27 -12.01 22.51
N LEU A 9 -27.30 -11.24 23.61
CA LEU A 9 -26.19 -10.35 23.98
C LEU A 9 -24.92 -11.12 24.33
N ALA A 10 -25.06 -12.28 25.00
CA ALA A 10 -23.93 -13.16 25.32
C ALA A 10 -23.28 -13.73 24.03
N LEU A 11 -24.09 -14.09 23.03
CA LEU A 11 -23.61 -14.51 21.72
C LEU A 11 -22.82 -13.39 21.02
N LEU A 12 -23.37 -12.17 20.99
CA LEU A 12 -22.68 -10.99 20.42
C LEU A 12 -21.39 -10.67 21.17
N GLY A 13 -21.40 -10.75 22.50
CA GLY A 13 -20.20 -10.58 23.33
C GLY A 13 -19.12 -11.64 23.07
N SER A 14 -19.55 -12.88 22.84
CA SER A 14 -18.65 -13.98 22.46
C SER A 14 -18.01 -13.76 21.10
N LEU A 15 -18.81 -13.28 20.12
CA LEU A 15 -18.30 -12.88 18.81
C LEU A 15 -17.32 -11.71 18.91
N ALA A 16 -17.63 -10.71 19.72
CA ALA A 16 -16.76 -9.57 19.95
C ALA A 16 -15.40 -10.00 20.56
N LEU A 17 -15.40 -10.90 21.54
CA LEU A 17 -14.19 -11.44 22.14
C LEU A 17 -13.36 -12.24 21.12
N PHE A 18 -14.01 -13.06 20.30
CA PHE A 18 -13.36 -13.82 19.23
C PHE A 18 -12.69 -12.89 18.22
N LEU A 19 -13.40 -11.86 17.73
CA LEU A 19 -12.90 -10.87 16.78
C LEU A 19 -11.74 -10.05 17.36
N TYR A 20 -11.86 -9.66 18.62
CA TYR A 20 -10.83 -8.90 19.31
C TYR A 20 -9.57 -9.74 19.53
N GLY A 21 -9.74 -11.01 19.93
CA GLY A 21 -8.63 -11.96 20.06
C GLY A 21 -7.88 -12.14 18.74
N MET A 22 -8.61 -12.34 17.64
CA MET A 22 -8.03 -12.47 16.32
C MET A 22 -7.27 -11.20 15.90
N LYS A 23 -7.83 -10.01 16.17
CA LYS A 23 -7.19 -8.73 15.87
C LYS A 23 -5.86 -8.57 16.62
N ILE A 24 -5.86 -8.78 17.94
CA ILE A 24 -4.64 -8.68 18.77
C ILE A 24 -3.59 -9.71 18.35
N MET A 25 -4.01 -10.94 18.06
CA MET A 25 -3.13 -12.00 17.60
C MET A 25 -2.42 -11.61 16.30
N SER A 26 -3.19 -11.12 15.32
CA SER A 26 -2.68 -10.65 14.02
C SER A 26 -1.74 -9.45 14.19
N GLU A 27 -2.12 -8.44 14.95
CA GLU A 27 -1.29 -7.26 15.21
C GLU A 27 0.01 -7.61 15.94
N GLY A 28 -0.04 -8.52 16.91
CA GLY A 28 1.14 -9.03 17.63
C GLY A 28 2.14 -9.68 16.68
N LEU A 29 1.66 -10.53 15.77
CA LEU A 29 2.50 -11.17 14.75
C LEU A 29 3.05 -10.16 13.73
N GLN A 30 2.23 -9.22 13.27
CA GLN A 30 2.67 -8.15 12.37
C GLN A 30 3.80 -7.30 12.98
N LYS A 31 3.62 -6.87 14.22
CA LYS A 31 4.64 -6.09 14.96
C LYS A 31 5.92 -6.91 15.23
N PHE A 32 5.79 -8.21 15.48
CA PHE A 32 6.94 -9.10 15.69
C PHE A 32 7.71 -9.37 14.41
N ALA A 33 7.00 -9.59 13.31
CA ALA A 33 7.59 -9.89 12.02
C ALA A 33 8.13 -8.64 11.28
N GLY A 34 7.55 -7.46 11.53
CA GLY A 34 7.98 -6.10 11.13
C GLY A 34 8.79 -6.02 9.84
N ASP A 35 10.04 -5.54 9.95
CA ASP A 35 10.95 -5.30 8.81
C ASP A 35 11.28 -6.56 7.99
N ARG A 36 11.21 -7.76 8.61
CA ARG A 36 11.49 -9.02 7.90
C ARG A 36 10.43 -9.33 6.84
N LEU A 37 9.15 -8.99 7.10
CA LEU A 37 8.07 -9.19 6.12
C LEU A 37 8.29 -8.35 4.86
N ARG A 38 8.79 -7.12 5.04
CA ARG A 38 9.13 -6.21 3.94
C ARG A 38 10.27 -6.79 3.09
N GLY A 39 11.36 -7.23 3.74
CA GLY A 39 12.48 -7.86 3.04
C GLY A 39 12.06 -9.11 2.26
N ILE A 40 11.15 -9.92 2.81
CA ILE A 40 10.57 -11.09 2.13
C ILE A 40 9.76 -10.67 0.90
N LEU A 41 8.89 -9.66 1.02
CA LEU A 41 8.06 -9.19 -0.10
C LEU A 41 8.89 -8.66 -1.26
N THR A 42 9.89 -7.84 -1.00
CA THR A 42 10.72 -7.23 -2.06
C THR A 42 11.71 -8.21 -2.68
N ALA A 43 12.29 -9.13 -1.89
CA ALA A 43 13.31 -10.07 -2.35
C ALA A 43 12.73 -11.30 -3.08
N MET A 44 11.50 -11.74 -2.75
CA MET A 44 10.95 -13.02 -3.19
C MET A 44 9.86 -12.91 -4.27
N THR A 45 9.61 -11.73 -4.84
CA THR A 45 8.56 -11.54 -5.86
C THR A 45 9.10 -11.49 -7.29
N THR A 46 10.22 -12.15 -7.56
CA THR A 46 10.89 -12.13 -8.87
C THR A 46 10.09 -12.80 -9.99
N ASN A 47 9.25 -13.77 -9.66
CA ASN A 47 8.38 -14.46 -10.61
C ASN A 47 7.01 -14.78 -9.99
N ARG A 48 6.05 -15.27 -10.82
CA ARG A 48 4.67 -15.52 -10.38
C ARG A 48 4.58 -16.58 -9.30
N VAL A 49 5.36 -17.64 -9.38
CA VAL A 49 5.34 -18.76 -8.41
C VAL A 49 5.91 -18.30 -7.07
N THR A 50 7.05 -17.61 -7.09
CA THR A 50 7.63 -17.04 -5.87
C THR A 50 6.71 -16.00 -5.26
N GLY A 51 6.01 -15.18 -6.07
CA GLY A 51 4.99 -14.25 -5.59
C GLY A 51 3.85 -14.98 -4.85
N VAL A 52 3.31 -16.07 -5.43
CA VAL A 52 2.28 -16.88 -4.76
C VAL A 52 2.79 -17.48 -3.45
N LEU A 53 3.98 -18.07 -3.43
CA LEU A 53 4.57 -18.62 -2.20
C LEU A 53 4.79 -17.54 -1.14
N THR A 54 5.25 -16.37 -1.54
CA THR A 54 5.44 -15.21 -0.65
C THR A 54 4.12 -14.76 -0.04
N GLY A 55 3.08 -14.57 -0.86
CA GLY A 55 1.75 -14.18 -0.40
C GLY A 55 1.14 -15.22 0.56
N MET A 56 1.28 -16.50 0.23
CA MET A 56 0.84 -17.60 1.08
C MET A 56 1.55 -17.58 2.44
N LEU A 57 2.88 -17.50 2.44
CA LEU A 57 3.68 -17.50 3.66
C LEU A 57 3.35 -16.29 4.56
N ILE A 58 3.30 -15.10 3.98
CA ILE A 58 3.01 -13.87 4.73
C ILE A 58 1.62 -13.94 5.34
N THR A 59 0.60 -14.33 4.56
CA THR A 59 -0.77 -14.41 5.07
C THR A 59 -0.92 -15.49 6.14
N ALA A 60 -0.29 -16.65 5.95
CA ALA A 60 -0.29 -17.70 6.97
C ALA A 60 0.40 -17.26 8.27
N LEU A 61 1.48 -16.45 8.18
CA LEU A 61 2.17 -15.87 9.34
C LEU A 61 1.33 -14.78 10.02
N ILE A 62 0.81 -13.83 9.23
CA ILE A 62 0.05 -12.68 9.76
C ILE A 62 -1.37 -13.09 10.18
N GLN A 63 -1.89 -14.22 9.67
CA GLN A 63 -3.29 -14.67 9.88
C GLN A 63 -4.34 -13.65 9.43
N SER A 64 -4.01 -12.81 8.45
CA SER A 64 -4.91 -11.79 7.88
C SER A 64 -4.61 -11.55 6.40
N SER A 65 -5.48 -12.04 5.52
CA SER A 65 -5.40 -11.76 4.08
C SER A 65 -5.72 -10.31 3.75
N SER A 66 -6.66 -9.70 4.50
CA SER A 66 -6.98 -8.28 4.35
C SER A 66 -5.76 -7.40 4.60
N ALA A 67 -5.00 -7.64 5.69
CA ALA A 67 -3.76 -6.91 5.97
C ALA A 67 -2.71 -7.14 4.88
N THR A 68 -2.53 -8.38 4.43
CA THR A 68 -1.59 -8.72 3.35
C THR A 68 -1.98 -8.04 2.04
N THR A 69 -3.24 -8.08 1.62
CA THR A 69 -3.69 -7.49 0.35
C THR A 69 -3.64 -5.97 0.39
N VAL A 70 -4.00 -5.32 1.50
CA VAL A 70 -3.83 -3.87 1.69
C VAL A 70 -2.35 -3.48 1.63
N MET A 71 -1.46 -4.26 2.25
CA MET A 71 -0.01 -4.05 2.15
C MET A 71 0.49 -4.17 0.70
N VAL A 72 0.02 -5.17 -0.05
CA VAL A 72 0.35 -5.35 -1.47
C VAL A 72 -0.14 -4.16 -2.31
N VAL A 73 -1.38 -3.72 -2.10
CA VAL A 73 -1.95 -2.52 -2.75
C VAL A 73 -1.10 -1.28 -2.44
N SER A 74 -0.66 -1.14 -1.18
CA SER A 74 0.23 -0.04 -0.76
C SER A 74 1.60 -0.11 -1.45
N PHE A 75 2.18 -1.30 -1.62
CA PHE A 75 3.45 -1.49 -2.34
C PHE A 75 3.31 -1.19 -3.84
N VAL A 76 2.19 -1.54 -4.45
CA VAL A 76 1.90 -1.15 -5.84
C VAL A 76 1.73 0.37 -5.94
N ASN A 77 1.04 0.98 -4.97
CA ASN A 77 0.88 2.43 -4.89
C ASN A 77 2.23 3.15 -4.76
N ALA A 78 3.14 2.59 -3.96
CA ALA A 78 4.51 3.09 -3.79
C ALA A 78 5.47 2.72 -4.93
N GLY A 79 5.00 2.03 -6.00
CA GLY A 79 5.84 1.58 -7.11
C GLY A 79 6.91 0.54 -6.72
N LEU A 80 6.75 -0.13 -5.56
CA LEU A 80 7.66 -1.17 -5.08
C LEU A 80 7.35 -2.54 -5.68
N LEU A 81 6.10 -2.75 -6.10
CA LEU A 81 5.65 -3.94 -6.80
C LEU A 81 4.96 -3.54 -8.11
N THR A 82 5.25 -4.28 -9.16
CA THR A 82 4.49 -4.17 -10.41
C THR A 82 3.10 -4.80 -10.24
N LEU A 83 2.14 -4.42 -11.10
CA LEU A 83 0.81 -5.02 -11.11
C LEU A 83 0.87 -6.55 -11.28
N SER A 84 1.72 -7.05 -12.17
CA SER A 84 1.88 -8.48 -12.42
C SER A 84 2.41 -9.25 -11.20
N GLN A 85 3.38 -8.67 -10.48
CA GLN A 85 3.90 -9.23 -9.22
C GLN A 85 2.83 -9.25 -8.12
N SER A 86 2.09 -8.15 -7.98
CA SER A 86 1.04 -8.02 -6.96
C SER A 86 -0.08 -9.06 -7.15
N ILE A 87 -0.48 -9.35 -8.39
CA ILE A 87 -1.48 -10.37 -8.68
C ILE A 87 -1.01 -11.74 -8.14
N GLY A 88 0.25 -12.11 -8.34
CA GLY A 88 0.81 -13.36 -7.79
C GLY A 88 0.76 -13.41 -6.26
N VAL A 89 1.16 -12.33 -5.59
CA VAL A 89 1.13 -12.26 -4.11
C VAL A 89 -0.30 -12.32 -3.58
N ILE A 90 -1.26 -11.65 -4.23
CA ILE A 90 -2.68 -11.67 -3.87
C ILE A 90 -3.27 -13.10 -4.02
N MET A 91 -2.92 -13.79 -5.11
CA MET A 91 -3.30 -15.20 -5.29
C MET A 91 -2.79 -16.07 -4.15
N GLY A 92 -1.52 -15.87 -3.73
CA GLY A 92 -0.93 -16.59 -2.60
C GLY A 92 -1.60 -16.24 -1.27
N ALA A 93 -1.96 -14.98 -1.06
CA ALA A 93 -2.64 -14.55 0.15
C ALA A 93 -3.97 -15.29 0.36
N ASN A 94 -4.73 -15.56 -0.69
CA ASN A 94 -5.96 -16.35 -0.60
C ASN A 94 -5.69 -17.81 -0.14
N ILE A 95 -4.61 -18.45 -0.60
CA ILE A 95 -4.21 -19.77 -0.08
C ILE A 95 -3.83 -19.66 1.40
N GLY A 96 -3.03 -18.64 1.78
CA GLY A 96 -2.58 -18.43 3.15
C GLY A 96 -3.72 -18.27 4.16
N THR A 97 -4.85 -17.67 3.75
CA THR A 97 -6.05 -17.52 4.58
C THR A 97 -6.62 -18.87 5.05
N THR A 98 -6.47 -19.90 4.22
CA THR A 98 -7.06 -21.22 4.54
C THR A 98 -6.42 -21.87 5.77
N VAL A 99 -5.20 -21.49 6.13
CA VAL A 99 -4.52 -21.96 7.35
C VAL A 99 -5.33 -21.62 8.61
N THR A 100 -6.01 -20.47 8.62
CA THR A 100 -6.87 -20.07 9.76
C THR A 100 -8.01 -21.05 9.96
N ALA A 101 -8.64 -21.52 8.89
CA ALA A 101 -9.71 -22.52 8.97
C ALA A 101 -9.23 -23.84 9.60
N TRP A 102 -8.03 -24.30 9.23
CA TRP A 102 -7.42 -25.50 9.82
C TRP A 102 -7.07 -25.30 11.30
N ILE A 103 -6.55 -24.13 11.67
CA ILE A 103 -6.27 -23.80 13.08
C ILE A 103 -7.56 -23.87 13.90
N ILE A 104 -8.64 -23.25 13.43
CA ILE A 104 -9.93 -23.25 14.12
C ILE A 104 -10.49 -24.66 14.18
N SER A 105 -10.46 -25.42 13.08
CA SER A 105 -10.99 -26.79 13.04
C SER A 105 -10.20 -27.75 13.93
N ALA A 106 -8.86 -27.72 13.88
CA ALA A 106 -8.01 -28.61 14.65
C ALA A 106 -7.98 -28.24 16.14
N LEU A 107 -7.74 -26.96 16.45
CA LEU A 107 -7.52 -26.50 17.84
C LEU A 107 -8.82 -26.09 18.54
N GLY A 108 -9.85 -25.72 17.78
CA GLY A 108 -11.12 -25.29 18.34
C GLY A 108 -12.17 -26.40 18.42
N PHE A 109 -12.15 -27.37 17.51
CA PHE A 109 -13.16 -28.44 17.48
C PHE A 109 -12.61 -29.81 17.85
N LYS A 110 -11.36 -30.16 17.45
CA LYS A 110 -10.76 -31.47 17.75
C LYS A 110 -10.04 -31.48 19.09
N VAL A 111 -9.31 -30.40 19.42
CA VAL A 111 -8.48 -30.31 20.64
C VAL A 111 -8.98 -29.17 21.48
N ASP A 112 -9.95 -29.12 22.19
CA ASP A 112 -10.48 -28.00 22.95
C ASP A 112 -9.38 -27.18 23.69
N ILE A 113 -8.69 -26.31 22.93
CA ILE A 113 -7.62 -25.44 23.46
C ILE A 113 -8.16 -24.36 24.40
N SER A 114 -9.47 -24.13 24.44
CA SER A 114 -10.05 -23.13 25.34
C SER A 114 -9.68 -23.39 26.82
N LEU A 115 -9.48 -24.65 27.19
CA LEU A 115 -9.02 -25.06 28.53
C LEU A 115 -7.64 -24.50 28.90
N PHE A 116 -6.78 -24.27 27.88
CA PHE A 116 -5.44 -23.71 28.09
C PHE A 116 -5.40 -22.20 27.97
N SER A 117 -6.49 -21.55 27.56
CA SER A 117 -6.52 -20.10 27.31
C SER A 117 -6.17 -19.29 28.56
N LEU A 118 -6.71 -19.62 29.73
CA LEU A 118 -6.37 -18.95 30.99
C LEU A 118 -4.91 -19.14 31.41
N PRO A 119 -4.32 -20.36 31.40
CA PRO A 119 -2.88 -20.54 31.60
C PRO A 119 -2.02 -19.75 30.61
N LEU A 120 -2.41 -19.66 29.31
CA LEU A 120 -1.68 -18.90 28.32
C LEU A 120 -1.62 -17.39 28.65
N LEU A 121 -2.71 -16.83 29.19
CA LEU A 121 -2.71 -15.44 29.65
C LEU A 121 -1.66 -15.20 30.75
N ALA A 122 -1.50 -16.14 31.70
CA ALA A 122 -0.49 -16.02 32.75
C ALA A 122 0.94 -15.99 32.20
N PHE A 123 1.24 -16.78 31.16
CA PHE A 123 2.53 -16.72 30.46
C PHE A 123 2.70 -15.45 29.59
N GLY A 124 1.62 -14.91 29.06
CA GLY A 124 1.63 -13.72 28.24
C GLY A 124 1.86 -12.41 29.02
N ILE A 125 1.40 -12.33 30.28
CA ILE A 125 1.52 -11.11 31.12
C ILE A 125 2.97 -10.60 31.23
N PRO A 126 3.98 -11.38 31.62
CA PRO A 126 5.35 -10.89 31.75
C PRO A 126 5.93 -10.38 30.43
N LEU A 127 5.50 -10.95 29.31
CA LEU A 127 5.93 -10.54 27.97
C LEU A 127 5.26 -9.22 27.57
N LEU A 128 3.99 -9.03 27.89
CA LEU A 128 3.22 -7.82 27.55
C LEU A 128 3.79 -6.57 28.26
N PHE A 129 4.26 -6.72 29.50
CA PHE A 129 4.89 -5.64 30.27
C PHE A 129 6.41 -5.51 30.05
N SER A 130 6.98 -6.27 29.11
CA SER A 130 8.41 -6.18 28.78
C SER A 130 8.76 -4.84 28.12
N GLN A 131 9.93 -4.30 28.45
CA GLN A 131 10.50 -3.12 27.80
C GLN A 131 10.91 -3.37 26.33
N LYS A 132 11.18 -4.63 25.97
CA LYS A 132 11.58 -5.00 24.61
C LYS A 132 10.36 -5.14 23.71
N SER A 133 10.28 -4.34 22.64
CA SER A 133 9.17 -4.31 21.68
C SER A 133 8.84 -5.71 21.13
N SER A 134 9.85 -6.51 20.74
CA SER A 134 9.66 -7.87 20.23
C SER A 134 9.00 -8.81 21.25
N ARG A 135 9.37 -8.72 22.54
CA ARG A 135 8.74 -9.54 23.61
C ARG A 135 7.31 -9.11 23.86
N LYS A 136 7.05 -7.80 23.85
CA LYS A 136 5.70 -7.25 23.99
C LYS A 136 4.79 -7.74 22.86
N SER A 137 5.27 -7.75 21.62
CA SER A 137 4.52 -8.26 20.47
C SER A 137 4.19 -9.75 20.59
N ILE A 138 5.11 -10.58 21.12
CA ILE A 138 4.83 -11.98 21.44
C ILE A 138 3.77 -12.08 22.55
N GLY A 139 3.83 -11.23 23.57
CA GLY A 139 2.79 -11.15 24.61
C GLY A 139 1.42 -10.83 24.02
N GLU A 140 1.33 -9.82 23.14
CA GLU A 140 0.12 -9.46 22.41
C GLU A 140 -0.42 -10.65 21.58
N PHE A 141 0.46 -11.39 20.89
CA PHE A 141 0.08 -12.61 20.16
C PHE A 141 -0.53 -13.66 21.07
N ILE A 142 0.10 -13.97 22.22
CA ILE A 142 -0.39 -14.98 23.19
C ILE A 142 -1.75 -14.58 23.75
N PHE A 143 -1.94 -13.30 24.11
CA PHE A 143 -3.23 -12.79 24.57
C PHE A 143 -4.30 -12.91 23.49
N GLY A 144 -3.99 -12.49 22.25
CA GLY A 144 -4.90 -12.61 21.13
C GLY A 144 -5.31 -14.05 20.85
N PHE A 145 -4.36 -14.98 20.89
CA PHE A 145 -4.59 -16.42 20.74
C PHE A 145 -5.51 -16.97 21.85
N ALA A 146 -5.26 -16.61 23.10
CA ALA A 146 -6.10 -17.02 24.22
C ALA A 146 -7.53 -16.48 24.09
N PHE A 147 -7.70 -15.19 23.79
CA PHE A 147 -9.02 -14.57 23.61
C PHE A 147 -9.77 -15.13 22.41
N LEU A 148 -9.08 -15.48 21.34
CA LEU A 148 -9.67 -16.13 20.17
C LEU A 148 -10.34 -17.46 20.57
N PHE A 149 -9.62 -18.34 21.26
CA PHE A 149 -10.17 -19.64 21.63
C PHE A 149 -11.19 -19.56 22.78
N MET A 150 -11.04 -18.60 23.70
CA MET A 150 -12.09 -18.30 24.68
C MET A 150 -13.37 -17.83 23.99
N GLY A 151 -13.25 -16.86 23.06
CA GLY A 151 -14.37 -16.36 22.29
C GLY A 151 -15.04 -17.44 21.44
N LEU A 152 -14.26 -18.32 20.79
CA LEU A 152 -14.77 -19.45 20.02
C LEU A 152 -15.55 -20.44 20.90
N ASN A 153 -15.05 -20.74 22.10
CA ASN A 153 -15.75 -21.62 23.04
C ASN A 153 -17.05 -21.00 23.54
N LEU A 154 -17.02 -19.70 23.89
CA LEU A 154 -18.21 -18.98 24.30
C LEU A 154 -19.24 -18.88 23.15
N LEU A 155 -18.79 -18.69 21.89
CA LEU A 155 -19.66 -18.73 20.72
C LEU A 155 -20.38 -20.07 20.59
N LYS A 156 -19.68 -21.20 20.79
CA LYS A 156 -20.28 -22.53 20.76
C LYS A 156 -21.31 -22.72 21.88
N THR A 157 -20.97 -22.26 23.09
CA THR A 157 -21.79 -22.45 24.28
C THR A 157 -23.05 -21.57 24.26
N ASN A 158 -22.94 -20.33 23.76
CA ASN A 158 -24.04 -19.37 23.69
C ASN A 158 -24.84 -19.44 22.37
N ALA A 159 -24.46 -20.34 21.46
CA ALA A 159 -25.19 -20.56 20.22
C ALA A 159 -26.59 -21.13 20.52
N PRO A 160 -27.66 -20.64 19.87
CA PRO A 160 -29.01 -21.14 20.11
C PRO A 160 -29.16 -22.60 19.69
N ASP A 161 -29.85 -23.38 20.48
CA ASP A 161 -30.25 -24.75 20.10
C ASP A 161 -31.50 -24.65 19.21
N LEU A 162 -31.32 -24.70 17.90
CA LEU A 162 -32.41 -24.65 16.93
C LEU A 162 -33.31 -25.89 17.01
N SER A 163 -32.77 -27.03 17.47
CA SER A 163 -33.59 -28.23 17.62
C SER A 163 -34.63 -28.10 18.73
N ALA A 164 -34.39 -27.22 19.70
CA ALA A 164 -35.32 -26.87 20.74
C ALA A 164 -36.40 -25.86 20.34
N ASN A 165 -36.27 -25.21 19.14
CA ASN A 165 -37.19 -24.17 18.62
C ASN A 165 -37.67 -24.54 17.20
N PRO A 166 -38.77 -25.32 17.08
CA PRO A 166 -39.28 -25.80 15.79
C PRO A 166 -39.59 -24.69 14.78
N ASP A 167 -40.08 -23.53 15.23
CA ASP A 167 -40.43 -22.39 14.36
C ASP A 167 -39.17 -21.74 13.73
N MET A 168 -38.06 -21.60 14.50
CA MET A 168 -36.80 -21.12 13.99
C MET A 168 -36.17 -22.12 13.01
N LEU A 169 -36.28 -23.42 13.32
CA LEU A 169 -35.79 -24.47 12.44
C LEU A 169 -36.56 -24.49 11.12
N ALA A 170 -37.91 -24.38 11.16
CA ALA A 170 -38.74 -24.28 9.96
C ALA A 170 -38.42 -23.04 9.11
N PHE A 171 -38.14 -21.91 9.75
CA PHE A 171 -37.70 -20.69 9.05
C PHE A 171 -36.40 -20.93 8.30
N VAL A 172 -35.38 -21.51 8.95
CA VAL A 172 -34.08 -21.84 8.31
C VAL A 172 -34.30 -22.84 7.17
N GLN A 173 -35.10 -23.89 7.38
CA GLN A 173 -35.38 -24.92 6.36
C GLN A 173 -36.02 -24.33 5.10
N ASN A 174 -36.90 -23.34 5.20
CA ASN A 174 -37.50 -22.67 4.05
C ASN A 174 -36.44 -22.06 3.10
N TYR A 175 -35.28 -21.67 3.59
CA TYR A 175 -34.20 -21.08 2.79
C TYR A 175 -33.08 -22.09 2.45
N THR A 176 -33.03 -23.25 3.13
CA THR A 176 -32.01 -24.29 2.89
C THR A 176 -32.46 -25.32 1.85
N ASP A 177 -33.78 -25.47 1.62
CA ASP A 177 -34.33 -26.54 0.80
C ASP A 177 -34.74 -26.11 -0.63
N MET A 178 -34.33 -24.90 -1.08
CA MET A 178 -34.61 -24.39 -2.42
C MET A 178 -33.59 -24.91 -3.49
N GLY A 179 -32.82 -25.93 -3.17
CA GLY A 179 -31.81 -26.50 -4.10
C GLY A 179 -30.72 -25.50 -4.47
N PHE A 180 -30.41 -25.35 -5.76
CA PHE A 180 -29.32 -24.46 -6.19
C PHE A 180 -29.55 -22.99 -5.89
N ILE A 181 -30.81 -22.57 -5.71
CA ILE A 181 -31.14 -21.19 -5.29
C ILE A 181 -30.64 -20.94 -3.87
N SER A 182 -30.76 -21.93 -2.96
CA SER A 182 -30.18 -21.85 -1.62
C SER A 182 -28.66 -21.65 -1.67
N VAL A 183 -27.95 -22.36 -2.56
CA VAL A 183 -26.52 -22.20 -2.74
C VAL A 183 -26.17 -20.74 -3.11
N LEU A 184 -26.87 -20.16 -4.10
CA LEU A 184 -26.65 -18.77 -4.51
C LEU A 184 -26.98 -17.78 -3.39
N LEU A 185 -28.06 -18.02 -2.64
CA LEU A 185 -28.45 -17.20 -1.50
C LEU A 185 -27.35 -17.22 -0.41
N PHE A 186 -26.81 -18.39 -0.12
CA PHE A 186 -25.76 -18.52 0.90
C PHE A 186 -24.41 -17.95 0.42
N VAL A 187 -24.07 -18.01 -0.85
CA VAL A 187 -22.94 -17.26 -1.43
C VAL A 187 -23.14 -15.76 -1.22
N PHE A 188 -24.34 -15.24 -1.49
CA PHE A 188 -24.66 -13.84 -1.29
C PHE A 188 -24.58 -13.44 0.20
N ILE A 189 -25.16 -14.24 1.11
CA ILE A 189 -25.10 -14.02 2.56
C ILE A 189 -23.65 -14.02 3.04
N GLY A 190 -22.82 -14.99 2.64
CA GLY A 190 -21.40 -15.06 2.99
C GLY A 190 -20.64 -13.84 2.50
N THR A 191 -20.94 -13.35 1.29
CA THR A 191 -20.36 -12.14 0.73
C THR A 191 -20.69 -10.92 1.59
N ILE A 192 -21.97 -10.68 1.86
CA ILE A 192 -22.43 -9.51 2.66
C ILE A 192 -21.91 -9.59 4.09
N LEU A 193 -21.99 -10.76 4.73
CA LEU A 193 -21.49 -10.95 6.09
C LEU A 193 -20.00 -10.59 6.19
N THR A 194 -19.19 -11.08 5.25
CA THR A 194 -17.75 -10.80 5.25
C THR A 194 -17.46 -9.34 4.92
N MET A 195 -18.23 -8.70 4.04
CA MET A 195 -18.11 -7.27 3.77
C MET A 195 -18.40 -6.40 5.00
N ILE A 196 -19.40 -6.78 5.81
CA ILE A 196 -19.77 -6.06 7.04
C ILE A 196 -18.71 -6.29 8.13
N VAL A 197 -18.37 -7.55 8.38
CA VAL A 197 -17.43 -7.95 9.46
C VAL A 197 -16.00 -7.58 9.11
N GLN A 198 -15.65 -7.51 7.82
CA GLN A 198 -14.31 -7.24 7.28
C GLN A 198 -13.22 -8.23 7.79
N ALA A 199 -13.65 -9.42 8.22
CA ALA A 199 -12.80 -10.46 8.78
C ALA A 199 -13.28 -11.84 8.29
N SER A 200 -12.61 -12.38 7.27
CA SER A 200 -12.94 -13.70 6.70
C SER A 200 -12.87 -14.82 7.74
N ALA A 201 -11.85 -14.81 8.61
CA ALA A 201 -11.75 -15.81 9.66
C ALA A 201 -12.94 -15.82 10.63
N ALA A 202 -13.59 -14.67 10.85
CA ALA A 202 -14.81 -14.61 11.65
C ALA A 202 -16.01 -15.24 10.94
N THR A 203 -16.20 -14.92 9.66
CA THR A 203 -17.25 -15.56 8.83
C THR A 203 -17.02 -17.07 8.77
N MET A 204 -15.76 -17.50 8.59
CA MET A 204 -15.40 -18.93 8.61
C MET A 204 -15.73 -19.60 9.95
N ALA A 205 -15.40 -18.95 11.09
CA ALA A 205 -15.73 -19.50 12.41
C ALA A 205 -17.23 -19.64 12.62
N ILE A 206 -18.02 -18.63 12.23
CA ILE A 206 -19.49 -18.68 12.29
C ILE A 206 -20.00 -19.83 11.41
N THR A 207 -19.52 -19.94 10.17
CA THR A 207 -19.89 -21.03 9.25
C THR A 207 -19.58 -22.41 9.84
N LEU A 208 -18.38 -22.56 10.43
CA LEU A 208 -17.99 -23.81 11.09
C LEU A 208 -18.93 -24.17 12.25
N ILE A 209 -19.32 -23.19 13.08
CA ILE A 209 -20.25 -23.40 14.19
C ILE A 209 -21.63 -23.75 13.67
N MET A 210 -22.15 -23.07 12.66
CA MET A 210 -23.47 -23.35 12.06
C MET A 210 -23.53 -24.76 11.50
N CYS A 211 -22.49 -25.22 10.82
CA CYS A 211 -22.40 -26.57 10.30
C CYS A 211 -22.22 -27.62 11.41
N ALA A 212 -21.36 -27.35 12.40
CA ALA A 212 -21.11 -28.26 13.51
C ALA A 212 -22.36 -28.49 14.39
N ASN A 213 -23.20 -27.46 14.53
CA ASN A 213 -24.49 -27.55 15.23
C ASN A 213 -25.62 -28.11 14.35
N GLY A 214 -25.35 -28.47 13.09
CA GLY A 214 -26.36 -28.99 12.17
C GLY A 214 -27.41 -27.98 11.70
N TRP A 215 -27.17 -26.67 11.87
CA TRP A 215 -28.10 -25.63 11.40
C TRP A 215 -28.14 -25.53 9.89
N ILE A 216 -26.98 -25.73 9.26
CA ILE A 216 -26.84 -25.78 7.80
C ILE A 216 -26.01 -27.00 7.38
N SER A 217 -26.27 -27.48 6.17
CA SER A 217 -25.52 -28.58 5.59
C SER A 217 -24.09 -28.16 5.20
N PHE A 218 -23.20 -29.16 5.00
CA PHE A 218 -21.87 -28.92 4.43
C PHE A 218 -21.93 -28.17 3.10
N GLU A 219 -22.92 -28.49 2.23
CA GLU A 219 -23.16 -27.83 0.95
C GLU A 219 -23.38 -26.32 1.11
N LEU A 220 -24.23 -25.91 2.05
CA LEU A 220 -24.52 -24.49 2.30
C LEU A 220 -23.37 -23.80 3.04
N GLY A 221 -22.67 -24.51 3.92
CA GLY A 221 -21.43 -24.02 4.53
C GLY A 221 -20.35 -23.72 3.48
N ALA A 222 -20.19 -24.62 2.50
CA ALA A 222 -19.28 -24.40 1.37
C ALA A 222 -19.71 -23.18 0.51
N ALA A 223 -21.01 -22.96 0.33
CA ALA A 223 -21.54 -21.78 -0.36
C ALA A 223 -21.21 -20.48 0.41
N LEU A 224 -21.35 -20.47 1.75
CA LEU A 224 -20.92 -19.32 2.58
C LEU A 224 -19.43 -19.04 2.42
N VAL A 225 -18.58 -20.08 2.39
CA VAL A 225 -17.12 -19.94 2.19
C VAL A 225 -16.80 -19.34 0.81
N LEU A 226 -17.51 -19.72 -0.25
CA LEU A 226 -17.37 -19.08 -1.56
C LEU A 226 -17.71 -17.58 -1.48
N GLY A 227 -18.81 -17.23 -0.81
CA GLY A 227 -19.19 -15.83 -0.57
C GLY A 227 -18.17 -15.07 0.25
N GLU A 228 -17.61 -15.68 1.29
CA GLU A 228 -16.54 -15.12 2.12
C GLU A 228 -15.33 -14.66 1.28
N ASN A 229 -14.91 -15.47 0.32
CA ASN A 229 -13.79 -15.13 -0.56
C ASN A 229 -14.07 -13.89 -1.43
N ILE A 230 -15.29 -13.70 -1.92
CA ILE A 230 -15.70 -12.47 -2.61
C ILE A 230 -15.72 -11.30 -1.63
N GLY A 231 -16.38 -11.45 -0.48
CA GLY A 231 -16.56 -10.40 0.52
C GLY A 231 -15.24 -9.83 1.05
N THR A 232 -14.22 -10.68 1.20
CA THR A 232 -12.87 -10.28 1.65
C THR A 232 -12.22 -9.24 0.73
N THR A 233 -12.58 -9.20 -0.56
CA THR A 233 -11.98 -8.28 -1.53
C THR A 233 -12.34 -6.82 -1.30
N ILE A 234 -13.41 -6.54 -0.53
CA ILE A 234 -13.87 -5.16 -0.27
C ILE A 234 -12.83 -4.33 0.44
N THR A 235 -12.07 -4.91 1.38
CA THR A 235 -11.06 -4.20 2.15
C THR A 235 -9.95 -3.63 1.29
N ALA A 236 -9.43 -4.43 0.34
CA ALA A 236 -8.42 -3.99 -0.62
C ALA A 236 -8.98 -2.92 -1.59
N ASN A 237 -10.25 -3.06 -2.02
CA ASN A 237 -10.89 -2.08 -2.91
C ASN A 237 -11.17 -0.76 -2.19
N LEU A 238 -11.60 -0.77 -0.93
CA LEU A 238 -11.76 0.44 -0.12
C LEU A 238 -10.41 1.14 0.10
N ALA A 239 -9.36 0.39 0.44
CA ALA A 239 -8.01 0.93 0.59
C ALA A 239 -7.48 1.55 -0.72
N ALA A 240 -7.87 1.01 -1.88
CA ALA A 240 -7.45 1.50 -3.18
C ALA A 240 -8.24 2.72 -3.71
N LEU A 241 -9.32 3.16 -3.07
CA LEU A 241 -10.16 4.27 -3.56
C LEU A 241 -9.38 5.56 -3.77
N THR A 242 -8.48 5.87 -2.85
CA THR A 242 -7.63 7.09 -2.88
C THR A 242 -6.24 6.84 -3.49
N ALA A 243 -5.93 5.58 -3.83
CA ALA A 243 -4.64 5.19 -4.37
C ALA A 243 -4.51 5.46 -5.89
N ASN A 244 -3.28 5.35 -6.41
CA ASN A 244 -3.00 5.52 -7.83
C ASN A 244 -3.67 4.43 -8.70
N THR A 245 -3.64 4.63 -10.01
CA THR A 245 -4.29 3.74 -10.99
C THR A 245 -3.79 2.30 -10.90
N GLN A 246 -2.49 2.08 -10.64
CA GLN A 246 -1.93 0.73 -10.55
C GLN A 246 -2.40 -0.02 -9.30
N ALA A 247 -2.46 0.66 -8.17
CA ALA A 247 -3.00 0.11 -6.91
C ALA A 247 -4.49 -0.25 -7.04
N ARG A 248 -5.29 0.60 -7.68
CA ARG A 248 -6.71 0.32 -7.99
C ARG A 248 -6.87 -0.89 -8.91
N ARG A 249 -5.97 -1.07 -9.88
CA ARG A 249 -5.94 -2.26 -10.76
C ARG A 249 -5.60 -3.52 -9.97
N ALA A 250 -4.67 -3.45 -9.00
CA ALA A 250 -4.33 -4.58 -8.15
C ALA A 250 -5.52 -5.02 -7.28
N ALA A 251 -6.24 -4.08 -6.66
CA ALA A 251 -7.44 -4.37 -5.88
C ALA A 251 -8.58 -4.95 -6.76
N MET A 252 -8.76 -4.44 -7.97
CA MET A 252 -9.72 -4.99 -8.94
C MET A 252 -9.34 -6.40 -9.40
N ALA A 253 -8.05 -6.68 -9.58
CA ALA A 253 -7.57 -8.02 -9.91
C ALA A 253 -7.89 -9.04 -8.80
N HIS A 254 -7.81 -8.63 -7.53
CA HIS A 254 -8.24 -9.45 -6.40
C HIS A 254 -9.73 -9.81 -6.48
N LEU A 255 -10.59 -8.83 -6.76
CA LEU A 255 -12.02 -9.07 -6.92
C LEU A 255 -12.30 -10.02 -8.10
N MET A 256 -11.69 -9.77 -9.26
CA MET A 256 -11.87 -10.61 -10.46
C MET A 256 -11.41 -12.05 -10.23
N PHE A 257 -10.28 -12.24 -9.54
CA PHE A 257 -9.76 -13.56 -9.18
C PHE A 257 -10.78 -14.37 -8.36
N ASN A 258 -11.37 -13.75 -7.34
CA ASN A 258 -12.35 -14.42 -6.47
C ASN A 258 -13.69 -14.66 -7.18
N ILE A 259 -14.20 -13.70 -7.96
CA ILE A 259 -15.44 -13.90 -8.74
C ILE A 259 -15.27 -15.05 -9.73
N PHE A 260 -14.16 -15.08 -10.47
CA PHE A 260 -13.88 -16.18 -11.40
C PHE A 260 -13.85 -17.53 -10.68
N GLY A 261 -13.14 -17.58 -9.54
CA GLY A 261 -13.06 -18.77 -8.70
C GLY A 261 -14.43 -19.29 -8.28
N VAL A 262 -15.27 -18.40 -7.77
CA VAL A 262 -16.62 -18.77 -7.34
C VAL A 262 -17.48 -19.25 -8.51
N VAL A 263 -17.43 -18.57 -9.66
CA VAL A 263 -18.22 -18.95 -10.85
C VAL A 263 -17.90 -20.35 -11.33
N TRP A 264 -16.62 -20.70 -11.53
CA TRP A 264 -16.27 -22.04 -12.03
C TRP A 264 -16.57 -23.14 -11.00
N VAL A 265 -16.39 -22.88 -9.68
CA VAL A 265 -16.76 -23.86 -8.66
C VAL A 265 -18.25 -24.04 -8.58
N LEU A 266 -19.08 -23.00 -8.72
CA LEU A 266 -20.53 -23.12 -8.76
C LEU A 266 -21.00 -23.99 -9.94
N ILE A 267 -20.33 -23.91 -11.10
CA ILE A 267 -20.61 -24.77 -12.27
C ILE A 267 -20.29 -26.25 -11.95
N LEU A 268 -19.21 -26.50 -11.22
CA LEU A 268 -18.75 -27.84 -10.84
C LEU A 268 -19.08 -28.18 -9.38
N PHE A 269 -20.10 -27.57 -8.78
CA PHE A 269 -20.29 -27.54 -7.34
C PHE A 269 -20.38 -28.93 -6.73
N LYS A 270 -21.31 -29.76 -7.21
CA LYS A 270 -21.48 -31.14 -6.71
C LYS A 270 -20.23 -32.02 -6.88
N PRO A 271 -19.60 -32.12 -8.07
CA PRO A 271 -18.34 -32.83 -8.22
C PRO A 271 -17.24 -32.35 -7.30
N PHE A 272 -17.17 -31.02 -7.06
CA PHE A 272 -16.16 -30.43 -6.20
C PHE A 272 -16.38 -30.81 -4.73
N LEU A 273 -17.63 -30.78 -4.25
CA LEU A 273 -17.98 -31.27 -2.91
C LEU A 273 -17.66 -32.74 -2.71
N SER A 274 -17.99 -33.60 -3.71
CA SER A 274 -17.69 -35.03 -3.67
C SER A 274 -16.18 -35.29 -3.62
N MET A 275 -15.37 -34.50 -4.33
CA MET A 275 -13.90 -34.58 -4.26
C MET A 275 -13.40 -34.27 -2.84
N VAL A 276 -13.92 -33.20 -2.21
CA VAL A 276 -13.53 -32.80 -0.84
C VAL A 276 -13.97 -33.87 0.16
N ASP A 277 -15.16 -34.43 -0.02
CA ASP A 277 -15.68 -35.49 0.82
C ASP A 277 -14.77 -36.74 0.77
N TRP A 278 -14.40 -37.17 -0.44
CA TRP A 278 -13.44 -38.25 -0.64
C TRP A 278 -12.08 -37.97 0.04
N ILE A 279 -11.56 -36.73 -0.08
CA ILE A 279 -10.27 -36.36 0.57
C ILE A 279 -10.36 -36.55 2.09
N ILE A 280 -11.43 -36.14 2.71
CA ILE A 280 -11.55 -36.19 4.19
C ILE A 280 -11.91 -37.59 4.66
N SER A 281 -12.89 -38.24 4.04
CA SER A 281 -13.41 -39.53 4.49
C SER A 281 -12.48 -40.69 4.11
N ASP A 282 -12.04 -40.78 2.86
CA ASP A 282 -11.27 -41.91 2.36
C ASP A 282 -9.76 -41.72 2.51
N PHE A 283 -9.23 -40.53 2.16
CA PHE A 283 -7.78 -40.28 2.19
C PHE A 283 -7.27 -39.93 3.59
N MET A 284 -7.97 -39.03 4.33
CA MET A 284 -7.60 -38.63 5.69
C MET A 284 -8.20 -39.56 6.76
N ASN A 285 -9.09 -40.47 6.37
CA ASN A 285 -9.74 -41.47 7.24
C ASN A 285 -10.45 -40.85 8.45
N ILE A 286 -11.12 -39.70 8.24
CA ILE A 286 -11.91 -39.02 9.30
C ILE A 286 -13.36 -39.45 9.13
N SER A 287 -13.89 -40.14 10.14
CA SER A 287 -15.27 -40.63 10.12
C SER A 287 -16.27 -39.52 10.36
N GLU A 288 -17.44 -39.61 9.70
CA GLU A 288 -18.57 -38.71 9.98
C GLU A 288 -19.07 -38.78 11.43
N ALA A 289 -18.86 -39.93 12.09
CA ALA A 289 -19.19 -40.11 13.50
C ALA A 289 -18.32 -39.28 14.45
N ASP A 290 -17.19 -38.75 13.99
CA ASP A 290 -16.24 -38.03 14.85
C ASP A 290 -16.68 -36.59 15.22
N GLY A 291 -17.88 -36.13 14.84
CA GLY A 291 -18.43 -34.82 15.20
C GLY A 291 -17.63 -33.59 14.69
N VAL A 292 -16.39 -33.82 14.24
CA VAL A 292 -15.48 -32.79 13.71
C VAL A 292 -15.34 -32.88 12.19
N ALA A 293 -15.87 -33.94 11.57
CA ALA A 293 -15.72 -34.20 10.13
C ALA A 293 -16.16 -33.02 9.25
N VAL A 294 -17.29 -32.39 9.56
CA VAL A 294 -17.82 -31.24 8.81
C VAL A 294 -16.88 -30.04 8.87
N SER A 295 -16.26 -29.79 10.04
CA SER A 295 -15.30 -28.69 10.18
C SER A 295 -14.05 -28.92 9.33
N PHE A 296 -13.57 -30.15 9.26
CA PHE A 296 -12.43 -30.53 8.41
C PHE A 296 -12.82 -30.49 6.92
N LYS A 297 -14.03 -30.94 6.56
CA LYS A 297 -14.56 -30.83 5.17
C LYS A 297 -14.60 -29.38 4.70
N LEU A 298 -15.08 -28.44 5.54
CA LEU A 298 -15.11 -27.01 5.20
C LEU A 298 -13.70 -26.42 5.07
N SER A 299 -12.76 -26.76 5.97
CA SER A 299 -11.38 -26.32 5.86
C SER A 299 -10.68 -26.86 4.61
N ALA A 300 -10.92 -28.12 4.27
CA ALA A 300 -10.43 -28.75 3.05
C ALA A 300 -11.06 -28.11 1.80
N PHE A 301 -12.39 -27.88 1.81
CA PHE A 301 -13.07 -27.18 0.72
C PHE A 301 -12.44 -25.81 0.47
N HIS A 302 -12.24 -25.01 1.53
CA HIS A 302 -11.62 -23.69 1.42
C HIS A 302 -10.21 -23.75 0.84
N THR A 303 -9.41 -24.75 1.26
CA THR A 303 -8.05 -24.95 0.75
C THR A 303 -8.06 -25.42 -0.71
N CYS A 304 -8.83 -26.47 -1.02
CA CYS A 304 -8.94 -27.01 -2.38
C CYS A 304 -9.43 -25.93 -3.36
N PHE A 305 -10.44 -25.14 -2.97
CA PHE A 305 -10.96 -24.03 -3.76
C PHE A 305 -9.85 -23.04 -4.11
N ASN A 306 -9.15 -22.50 -3.10
CA ASN A 306 -8.11 -21.48 -3.34
C ASN A 306 -6.91 -22.05 -4.10
N VAL A 307 -6.45 -23.26 -3.77
CA VAL A 307 -5.33 -23.92 -4.48
C VAL A 307 -5.70 -24.18 -5.95
N CYS A 308 -6.85 -24.79 -6.23
CA CYS A 308 -7.29 -25.03 -7.60
C CYS A 308 -7.45 -23.72 -8.39
N ASN A 309 -8.04 -22.69 -7.76
CA ASN A 309 -8.20 -21.38 -8.41
C ASN A 309 -6.86 -20.75 -8.77
N VAL A 310 -5.86 -20.82 -7.87
CA VAL A 310 -4.49 -20.35 -8.15
C VAL A 310 -3.84 -21.18 -9.26
N LEU A 311 -3.92 -22.52 -9.21
CA LEU A 311 -3.33 -23.40 -10.23
C LEU A 311 -3.89 -23.12 -11.62
N ILE A 312 -5.18 -22.80 -11.73
CA ILE A 312 -5.82 -22.41 -12.98
C ILE A 312 -5.34 -21.01 -13.41
N LEU A 313 -5.44 -20.01 -12.55
CA LEU A 313 -5.28 -18.61 -12.92
C LEU A 313 -3.83 -18.09 -12.96
N ILE A 314 -2.87 -18.80 -12.37
CA ILE A 314 -1.46 -18.40 -12.39
C ILE A 314 -0.91 -18.29 -13.84
N TRP A 315 -1.43 -19.08 -14.75
CA TRP A 315 -1.08 -19.05 -16.17
C TRP A 315 -1.69 -17.84 -16.89
N PHE A 316 -2.78 -17.28 -16.36
CA PHE A 316 -3.56 -16.21 -16.97
C PHE A 316 -3.31 -14.83 -16.32
N VAL A 317 -2.24 -14.66 -15.50
CA VAL A 317 -1.90 -13.37 -14.85
C VAL A 317 -1.84 -12.23 -15.86
N LYS A 318 -1.22 -12.42 -17.04
CA LYS A 318 -1.16 -11.39 -18.09
C LYS A 318 -2.56 -11.04 -18.66
N LEU A 319 -3.47 -12.01 -18.71
CA LEU A 319 -4.85 -11.76 -19.16
C LEU A 319 -5.62 -10.96 -18.12
N ILE A 320 -5.47 -11.29 -16.83
CA ILE A 320 -6.05 -10.52 -15.72
C ILE A 320 -5.51 -9.09 -15.75
N GLU A 321 -4.19 -8.90 -15.84
CA GLU A 321 -3.54 -7.61 -15.97
C GLU A 321 -4.11 -6.79 -17.13
N LYS A 322 -4.19 -7.37 -18.34
CA LYS A 322 -4.77 -6.71 -19.52
C LYS A 322 -6.23 -6.31 -19.29
N THR A 323 -7.00 -7.16 -18.63
CA THR A 323 -8.43 -6.90 -18.38
C THR A 323 -8.61 -5.77 -17.38
N VAL A 324 -7.88 -5.77 -16.26
CA VAL A 324 -7.99 -4.67 -15.27
C VAL A 324 -7.45 -3.35 -15.83
N CYS A 325 -6.42 -3.38 -16.70
CA CYS A 325 -5.94 -2.19 -17.40
C CYS A 325 -7.00 -1.61 -18.35
N LYS A 326 -7.83 -2.46 -18.97
CA LYS A 326 -8.95 -2.02 -19.81
C LYS A 326 -10.12 -1.49 -18.98
N LEU A 327 -10.43 -2.11 -17.84
CA LEU A 327 -11.50 -1.67 -16.95
C LEU A 327 -11.18 -0.36 -16.23
N ILE A 328 -9.91 -0.16 -15.87
CA ILE A 328 -9.42 1.04 -15.20
C ILE A 328 -8.34 1.67 -16.09
N PRO A 329 -8.74 2.45 -17.11
CA PRO A 329 -7.79 3.11 -17.99
C PRO A 329 -6.96 4.13 -17.22
N GLN A 330 -5.71 4.30 -17.63
CA GLN A 330 -4.88 5.40 -17.13
C GLN A 330 -5.37 6.67 -17.83
N LYS A 331 -5.96 7.59 -17.07
CA LYS A 331 -6.21 8.92 -17.60
C LYS A 331 -4.85 9.57 -17.84
N GLU A 332 -4.67 10.21 -18.99
CA GLU A 332 -3.56 11.14 -19.19
C GLU A 332 -3.60 12.13 -18.02
N GLN A 333 -2.47 12.31 -17.37
CA GLN A 333 -2.36 13.20 -16.21
C GLN A 333 -2.57 14.63 -16.73
N GLU A 334 -3.78 15.14 -16.61
CA GLU A 334 -3.95 16.58 -16.48
C GLU A 334 -3.12 17.01 -15.28
N GLU A 335 -2.47 18.17 -15.38
CA GLU A 335 -1.61 18.77 -14.35
C GLU A 335 -2.45 19.16 -13.11
N GLU A 336 -3.12 18.18 -12.53
CA GLU A 336 -3.84 18.36 -11.27
C GLU A 336 -2.87 18.16 -10.11
N TYR A 337 -2.92 19.10 -9.16
CA TYR A 337 -2.34 18.93 -7.86
C TYR A 337 -2.93 17.67 -7.19
N ARG A 338 -2.13 16.62 -7.10
CA ARG A 338 -2.48 15.43 -6.32
C ARG A 338 -1.20 14.67 -5.99
N LEU A 339 -0.97 14.42 -4.70
CA LEU A 339 0.04 13.47 -4.28
C LEU A 339 -0.30 12.08 -4.84
N GLN A 340 0.71 11.38 -5.38
CA GLN A 340 0.48 10.11 -6.07
C GLN A 340 0.72 8.90 -5.19
N PHE A 341 1.67 8.99 -4.28
CA PHE A 341 2.14 7.88 -3.43
C PHE A 341 1.67 8.01 -2.00
N ILE A 342 1.45 9.23 -1.50
CA ILE A 342 0.95 9.53 -0.16
C ILE A 342 -0.58 9.60 -0.22
N THR A 343 -1.26 8.63 0.40
CA THR A 343 -2.73 8.61 0.50
C THR A 343 -3.14 8.66 1.97
N GLY A 344 -3.94 9.68 2.33
CA GLY A 344 -4.42 9.86 3.71
C GLY A 344 -5.28 8.67 4.15
N GLY A 345 -4.74 7.79 4.96
CA GLY A 345 -5.43 6.61 5.51
C GLY A 345 -4.67 5.28 5.38
N MET A 346 -3.56 5.24 4.65
CA MET A 346 -2.78 4.01 4.43
C MET A 346 -1.54 3.89 5.33
N LEU A 347 -1.57 4.39 6.54
CA LEU A 347 -0.51 4.21 7.55
C LEU A 347 -0.55 2.78 8.12
N SER A 348 -0.39 1.75 7.26
CA SER A 348 -0.40 0.36 7.73
C SER A 348 0.87 -0.03 8.49
N THR A 349 2.02 0.53 8.10
CA THR A 349 3.28 0.45 8.84
C THR A 349 4.08 1.73 8.62
N ALA A 350 4.77 2.19 9.66
CA ALA A 350 5.53 3.44 9.61
C ALA A 350 6.68 3.38 8.59
N GLU A 351 7.36 2.24 8.45
CA GLU A 351 8.43 2.03 7.47
C GLU A 351 7.92 2.10 6.02
N LEU A 352 6.72 1.57 5.74
CA LEU A 352 6.11 1.69 4.42
C LEU A 352 5.80 3.14 4.10
N SER A 353 5.33 3.89 5.09
CA SER A 353 5.04 5.33 4.97
C SER A 353 6.28 6.15 4.63
N VAL A 354 7.45 5.82 5.18
CA VAL A 354 8.73 6.44 4.83
C VAL A 354 9.09 6.21 3.36
N LEU A 355 8.83 4.99 2.83
CA LEU A 355 9.06 4.70 1.41
C LEU A 355 8.09 5.43 0.48
N GLN A 356 6.83 5.55 0.87
CA GLN A 356 5.84 6.32 0.10
C GLN A 356 6.26 7.79 0.02
N ALA A 357 6.71 8.37 1.14
CA ALA A 357 7.24 9.72 1.17
C ALA A 357 8.46 9.88 0.26
N ARG A 358 9.42 8.92 0.28
CA ARG A 358 10.59 8.96 -0.62
C ARG A 358 10.20 8.98 -2.09
N LYS A 359 9.20 8.18 -2.49
CA LYS A 359 8.70 8.18 -3.88
C LYS A 359 8.01 9.49 -4.26
N GLU A 360 7.28 10.10 -3.32
CA GLU A 360 6.65 11.41 -3.57
C GLU A 360 7.69 12.52 -3.71
N ILE A 361 8.76 12.50 -2.90
CA ILE A 361 9.88 13.45 -3.00
C ILE A 361 10.60 13.31 -4.35
N ASN A 362 10.83 12.08 -4.83
CA ASN A 362 11.41 11.86 -6.15
C ASN A 362 10.52 12.48 -7.26
N LEU A 363 9.22 12.25 -7.21
CA LEU A 363 8.27 12.84 -8.15
C LEU A 363 8.25 14.37 -8.05
N PHE A 364 8.39 14.91 -6.84
CA PHE A 364 8.47 16.34 -6.61
C PHE A 364 9.71 16.94 -7.29
N ALA A 365 10.88 16.33 -7.10
CA ALA A 365 12.13 16.75 -7.76
C ALA A 365 12.03 16.71 -9.30
N GLU A 366 11.42 15.65 -9.88
CA GLU A 366 11.17 15.56 -11.31
C GLU A 366 10.23 16.67 -11.82
N ARG A 367 9.21 17.04 -11.04
CA ARG A 367 8.29 18.14 -11.39
C ARG A 367 9.01 19.48 -11.42
N ILE A 368 9.89 19.73 -10.46
CA ILE A 368 10.70 20.95 -10.41
C ILE A 368 11.66 21.03 -11.60
N GLN A 369 12.32 19.92 -11.97
CA GLN A 369 13.14 19.92 -13.19
C GLN A 369 12.31 20.20 -14.45
N ARG A 370 11.09 19.69 -14.52
CA ARG A 370 10.16 20.01 -15.63
C ARG A 370 9.81 21.50 -15.65
N MET A 371 9.58 22.10 -14.47
CA MET A 371 9.35 23.53 -14.32
C MET A 371 10.56 24.35 -14.82
N PHE A 372 11.78 23.97 -14.46
CA PHE A 372 13.00 24.60 -14.96
C PHE A 372 13.11 24.53 -16.50
N ARG A 373 12.77 23.39 -17.09
CA ARG A 373 12.73 23.26 -18.57
C ARG A 373 11.69 24.16 -19.20
N MET A 374 10.53 24.34 -18.59
CA MET A 374 9.53 25.32 -19.04
C MET A 374 10.06 26.75 -18.96
N VAL A 375 10.85 27.12 -17.96
CA VAL A 375 11.50 28.43 -17.84
C VAL A 375 12.49 28.65 -18.99
N ARG A 376 13.27 27.62 -19.36
CA ARG A 376 14.16 27.65 -20.52
C ARG A 376 13.39 27.90 -21.80
N ASP A 377 12.26 27.20 -22.00
CA ASP A 377 11.43 27.36 -23.19
C ASP A 377 10.75 28.74 -23.21
N LEU A 378 10.40 29.31 -22.04
CA LEU A 378 9.81 30.63 -21.88
C LEU A 378 10.75 31.73 -22.42
N LEU A 379 12.07 31.61 -22.22
CA LEU A 379 13.07 32.57 -22.70
C LEU A 379 13.04 32.74 -24.23
N HIS A 380 12.66 31.68 -24.97
CA HIS A 380 12.64 31.63 -26.44
C HIS A 380 11.26 31.80 -27.05
N THR A 381 10.20 31.89 -26.23
CA THR A 381 8.84 31.98 -26.73
C THR A 381 8.54 33.39 -27.21
N GLU A 382 8.51 33.61 -28.54
CA GLU A 382 8.25 34.90 -29.16
C GLU A 382 6.77 35.28 -29.14
N ASN A 383 5.88 34.31 -29.43
CA ASN A 383 4.43 34.53 -29.47
C ASN A 383 3.88 34.92 -28.10
N GLU A 384 3.15 36.05 -28.03
CA GLU A 384 2.62 36.59 -26.78
C GLU A 384 1.60 35.64 -26.10
N ASN A 385 0.72 35.03 -26.88
CA ASN A 385 -0.29 34.09 -26.31
C ASN A 385 0.36 32.83 -25.74
N ASP A 386 1.37 32.30 -26.43
CA ASP A 386 2.07 31.09 -25.97
C ASP A 386 2.97 31.41 -24.78
N PHE A 387 3.59 32.58 -24.76
CA PHE A 387 4.33 33.08 -23.59
C PHE A 387 3.44 33.20 -22.36
N ASN A 388 2.28 33.84 -22.48
CA ASN A 388 1.35 34.00 -21.35
C ASN A 388 0.82 32.66 -20.86
N LYS A 389 0.52 31.71 -21.74
CA LYS A 389 0.13 30.36 -21.37
C LYS A 389 1.23 29.63 -20.60
N LEU A 390 2.46 29.69 -21.12
CA LEU A 390 3.60 29.02 -20.50
C LEU A 390 3.97 29.66 -19.15
N PHE A 391 3.92 30.99 -19.05
CA PHE A 391 4.13 31.72 -17.80
C PHE A 391 3.08 31.35 -16.74
N SER A 392 1.79 31.35 -17.10
CA SER A 392 0.70 30.92 -16.19
C SER A 392 0.84 29.46 -15.80
N ARG A 393 1.38 28.62 -16.68
CA ARG A 393 1.66 27.22 -16.35
C ARG A 393 2.80 27.09 -15.33
N ILE A 394 3.86 27.88 -15.45
CA ILE A 394 4.97 27.92 -14.48
C ILE A 394 4.45 28.42 -13.12
N GLU A 395 3.62 29.46 -13.07
CA GLU A 395 2.97 29.95 -11.87
C GLU A 395 2.08 28.88 -11.20
N LYS A 396 1.36 28.08 -11.99
CA LYS A 396 0.60 26.94 -11.48
C LYS A 396 1.52 25.86 -10.86
N TYR A 397 2.69 25.63 -11.45
CA TYR A 397 3.67 24.65 -10.94
C TYR A 397 4.28 25.10 -9.62
N GLU A 398 4.52 26.40 -9.42
CA GLU A 398 4.97 26.95 -8.13
C GLU A 398 3.93 26.72 -7.06
N ASN A 399 2.65 27.07 -7.27
CA ASN A 399 1.58 26.79 -6.32
C ASN A 399 1.42 25.28 -6.02
N ILE A 400 1.69 24.40 -6.98
CA ILE A 400 1.73 22.95 -6.78
C ILE A 400 2.93 22.57 -5.89
N SER A 401 4.08 23.21 -6.10
CA SER A 401 5.31 23.01 -5.33
C SER A 401 5.08 23.29 -3.84
N ASP A 402 4.55 24.47 -3.50
CA ASP A 402 4.23 24.89 -2.14
C ASP A 402 3.30 23.89 -1.43
N ASN A 403 2.23 23.50 -2.13
CA ASN A 403 1.29 22.54 -1.56
C ASN A 403 1.93 21.16 -1.35
N MET A 404 2.81 20.71 -2.27
CA MET A 404 3.51 19.43 -2.12
C MET A 404 4.46 19.45 -0.93
N GLU A 405 5.21 20.54 -0.72
CA GLU A 405 6.05 20.70 0.47
C GLU A 405 5.22 20.50 1.74
N VAL A 406 4.15 21.28 1.89
CA VAL A 406 3.29 21.26 3.09
C VAL A 406 2.68 19.88 3.33
N GLU A 407 2.15 19.24 2.30
CA GLU A 407 1.50 17.93 2.46
C GLU A 407 2.49 16.80 2.73
N ILE A 408 3.65 16.79 2.08
CA ILE A 408 4.71 15.80 2.34
C ILE A 408 5.25 15.99 3.77
N ALA A 409 5.49 17.25 4.20
CA ALA A 409 5.97 17.53 5.55
C ALA A 409 4.96 17.12 6.62
N ASN A 410 3.67 17.41 6.42
CA ASN A 410 2.60 16.97 7.33
C ASN A 410 2.50 15.45 7.41
N TYR A 411 2.62 14.75 6.29
CA TYR A 411 2.62 13.30 6.25
C TYR A 411 3.82 12.71 7.01
N LEU A 412 5.03 13.22 6.78
CA LEU A 412 6.24 12.78 7.48
C LEU A 412 6.15 13.02 8.99
N ASN A 413 5.56 14.14 9.41
CA ASN A 413 5.32 14.42 10.83
C ASN A 413 4.35 13.41 11.44
N GLN A 414 3.23 13.10 10.79
CA GLN A 414 2.29 12.05 11.25
C GLN A 414 2.97 10.67 11.34
N VAL A 415 3.80 10.31 10.34
CA VAL A 415 4.57 9.07 10.36
C VAL A 415 5.54 9.04 11.55
N SER A 416 6.13 10.18 11.91
CA SER A 416 7.09 10.29 13.01
C SER A 416 6.49 10.01 14.40
N GLU A 417 5.17 10.17 14.55
CA GLU A 417 4.45 9.84 15.79
C GLU A 417 4.30 8.32 16.01
N GLY A 418 4.50 7.53 14.95
CA GLY A 418 4.45 6.07 14.98
C GLY A 418 5.66 5.43 15.67
N ARG A 419 5.60 4.11 15.86
CA ARG A 419 6.75 3.32 16.33
C ARG A 419 7.73 3.09 15.19
N LEU A 420 8.76 3.90 15.15
CA LEU A 420 9.82 3.88 14.14
C LEU A 420 11.14 3.36 14.71
N SER A 421 11.94 2.74 13.84
CA SER A 421 13.36 2.50 14.10
C SER A 421 14.13 3.82 14.22
N SER A 422 15.30 3.79 14.85
CA SER A 422 16.17 4.99 14.91
C SER A 422 16.63 5.42 13.51
N GLU A 423 16.78 4.47 12.60
CA GLU A 423 17.14 4.70 11.20
C GLU A 423 16.01 5.43 10.45
N SER A 424 14.76 4.95 10.57
CA SER A 424 13.61 5.60 9.92
C SER A 424 13.35 7.01 10.45
N LYS A 425 13.62 7.27 11.73
CA LYS A 425 13.54 8.63 12.29
C LYS A 425 14.58 9.59 11.67
N LEU A 426 15.78 9.08 11.44
CA LEU A 426 16.83 9.86 10.76
C LEU A 426 16.43 10.15 9.31
N GLN A 427 15.95 9.14 8.58
CA GLN A 427 15.47 9.30 7.21
C GLN A 427 14.34 10.33 7.09
N ILE A 428 13.37 10.36 8.03
CA ILE A 428 12.31 11.38 8.03
C ILE A 428 12.89 12.78 8.17
N ARG A 429 13.86 12.96 9.06
CA ARG A 429 14.49 14.27 9.27
C ARG A 429 15.21 14.79 8.03
N GLU A 430 15.86 13.91 7.29
CA GLU A 430 16.52 14.20 6.03
C GLU A 430 15.53 14.53 4.95
N MET A 431 14.48 13.72 4.80
CA MET A 431 13.40 13.97 3.85
C MET A 431 12.73 15.32 4.07
N LEU A 432 12.54 15.74 5.33
CA LEU A 432 11.99 17.07 5.65
C LEU A 432 12.89 18.19 5.14
N ARG A 433 14.23 18.06 5.31
CA ARG A 433 15.19 19.02 4.72
C ARG A 433 15.15 18.99 3.20
N GLU A 434 15.22 17.80 2.60
CA GLU A 434 15.16 17.65 1.13
C GLU A 434 13.92 18.34 0.52
N VAL A 435 12.75 18.16 1.13
CA VAL A 435 11.48 18.72 0.65
C VAL A 435 11.51 20.24 0.63
N THR A 436 11.99 20.89 1.69
CA THR A 436 12.12 22.35 1.77
C THR A 436 13.13 22.90 0.77
N GLU A 437 14.27 22.24 0.57
CA GLU A 437 15.26 22.67 -0.41
C GLU A 437 14.76 22.48 -1.87
N ILE A 438 13.98 21.42 -2.14
CA ILE A 438 13.36 21.19 -3.46
C ILE A 438 12.30 22.27 -3.77
N GLU A 439 11.53 22.70 -2.79
CA GLU A 439 10.60 23.83 -2.92
C GLU A 439 11.36 25.13 -3.25
N SER A 440 12.46 25.42 -2.55
CA SER A 440 13.30 26.60 -2.81
C SER A 440 13.89 26.61 -4.24
N ILE A 441 14.13 25.42 -4.84
CA ILE A 441 14.45 25.30 -6.26
C ILE A 441 13.25 25.72 -7.13
N GLY A 442 12.03 25.34 -6.73
CA GLY A 442 10.79 25.74 -7.41
C GLY A 442 10.59 27.26 -7.42
N ASP A 443 10.78 27.89 -6.26
CA ASP A 443 10.76 29.33 -6.09
C ASP A 443 11.75 30.05 -7.00
N SER A 444 12.99 29.55 -7.07
CA SER A 444 14.00 30.08 -7.97
C SER A 444 13.61 29.94 -9.44
N CYS A 445 12.97 28.83 -9.84
CA CYS A 445 12.43 28.66 -11.18
C CYS A 445 11.35 29.72 -11.49
N TYR A 446 10.46 30.00 -10.55
CA TYR A 446 9.44 31.06 -10.72
C TYR A 446 10.06 32.45 -10.77
N ASN A 447 11.08 32.74 -9.95
CA ASN A 447 11.82 34.01 -10.00
C ASN A 447 12.52 34.24 -11.35
N LEU A 448 13.12 33.19 -11.94
CA LEU A 448 13.64 33.21 -13.30
C LEU A 448 12.55 33.59 -14.32
N ALA A 449 11.39 32.93 -14.26
CA ALA A 449 10.26 33.23 -15.15
C ALA A 449 9.77 34.68 -14.98
N ARG A 450 9.69 35.19 -13.74
CA ARG A 450 9.35 36.59 -13.46
C ARG A 450 10.37 37.57 -14.03
N THR A 451 11.64 37.24 -13.98
CA THR A 451 12.72 38.07 -14.54
C THR A 451 12.64 38.11 -16.08
N ILE A 452 12.40 36.95 -16.72
CA ILE A 452 12.15 36.87 -18.16
C ILE A 452 10.91 37.67 -18.56
N ASN A 453 9.84 37.63 -17.80
CA ASN A 453 8.63 38.42 -18.03
C ASN A 453 8.88 39.94 -17.88
N ARG A 454 9.67 40.36 -16.85
CA ARG A 454 10.07 41.77 -16.68
C ARG A 454 10.91 42.25 -17.85
N LYS A 455 11.89 41.45 -18.31
CA LYS A 455 12.69 41.73 -19.51
C LYS A 455 11.80 41.97 -20.72
N ARG A 456 10.83 41.10 -20.98
CA ARG A 456 9.90 41.19 -22.08
C ARG A 456 9.02 42.45 -22.02
N ARG A 457 8.41 42.72 -20.85
CA ARG A 457 7.58 43.94 -20.64
C ARG A 457 8.35 45.23 -20.79
N GLY A 458 9.65 45.21 -20.49
CA GLY A 458 10.55 46.35 -20.69
C GLY A 458 11.03 46.54 -22.12
N ASN A 459 10.58 45.72 -23.08
CA ASN A 459 11.10 45.69 -24.45
C ASN A 459 12.63 45.65 -24.53
N ILE A 460 13.24 44.95 -23.59
CA ILE A 460 14.68 44.70 -23.52
C ILE A 460 14.97 43.41 -24.27
N ASP A 461 15.93 43.43 -25.17
CA ASP A 461 16.41 42.19 -25.79
C ASP A 461 17.89 42.00 -25.50
N PHE A 462 18.28 40.75 -25.27
CA PHE A 462 19.66 40.37 -24.98
C PHE A 462 20.48 40.29 -26.26
N THR A 463 21.78 40.52 -26.16
CA THR A 463 22.69 40.27 -27.28
C THR A 463 22.83 38.76 -27.52
N GLU A 464 23.22 38.35 -28.75
CA GLU A 464 23.50 36.93 -29.05
C GLU A 464 24.45 36.29 -28.05
N LYS A 465 25.50 37.01 -27.66
CA LYS A 465 26.48 36.56 -26.67
C LYS A 465 25.86 36.35 -25.30
N GLN A 466 24.94 37.22 -24.84
CA GLN A 466 24.24 37.05 -23.57
C GLN A 466 23.30 35.84 -23.62
N TYR A 467 22.59 35.63 -24.73
CA TYR A 467 21.77 34.41 -24.90
C TYR A 467 22.63 33.14 -24.85
N GLU A 468 23.79 33.13 -25.52
CA GLU A 468 24.72 32.00 -25.49
C GLU A 468 25.19 31.69 -24.04
N HIS A 469 25.55 32.72 -23.28
CA HIS A 469 25.93 32.57 -21.86
C HIS A 469 24.78 32.06 -21.00
N ILE A 470 23.55 32.54 -21.18
CA ILE A 470 22.38 32.07 -20.45
C ILE A 470 22.11 30.60 -20.80
N HIS A 471 22.23 30.20 -22.06
CA HIS A 471 22.09 28.81 -22.48
C HIS A 471 23.08 27.88 -21.80
N GLN A 472 24.34 28.31 -21.76
CA GLN A 472 25.40 27.53 -21.10
C GLN A 472 25.11 27.42 -19.61
N MET A 473 24.70 28.48 -18.93
CA MET A 473 24.30 28.48 -17.54
C MET A 473 23.11 27.56 -17.29
N PHE A 474 22.06 27.64 -18.12
CA PHE A 474 20.91 26.74 -18.03
C PHE A 474 21.27 25.27 -18.24
N ALA A 475 22.23 24.97 -19.15
CA ALA A 475 22.68 23.59 -19.34
C ALA A 475 23.43 23.06 -18.11
N LEU A 476 24.27 23.87 -17.46
CA LEU A 476 24.95 23.49 -16.21
C LEU A 476 23.93 23.23 -15.09
N THR A 477 22.94 24.10 -14.95
CA THR A 477 21.88 23.99 -13.94
C THR A 477 20.99 22.75 -14.18
N ASP A 478 20.57 22.46 -15.43
CA ASP A 478 19.79 21.23 -15.75
C ASP A 478 20.61 19.96 -15.50
N ASN A 479 21.93 19.98 -15.72
CA ASN A 479 22.83 18.89 -15.37
C ASN A 479 22.92 18.69 -13.86
N ALA A 480 22.98 19.75 -13.06
CA ALA A 480 22.99 19.70 -11.61
C ALA A 480 21.66 19.10 -11.06
N LEU A 481 20.51 19.57 -11.58
CA LEU A 481 19.19 19.01 -11.26
C LEU A 481 19.09 17.54 -11.63
N THR A 482 19.58 17.14 -12.80
CA THR A 482 19.57 15.74 -13.24
C THR A 482 20.42 14.86 -12.33
N GLN A 483 21.57 15.36 -11.86
CA GLN A 483 22.43 14.62 -10.94
C GLN A 483 21.79 14.50 -9.54
N MET A 484 21.16 15.56 -9.04
CA MET A 484 20.39 15.57 -7.79
C MET A 484 19.29 14.51 -7.81
N ILE A 485 18.47 14.48 -8.87
CA ILE A 485 17.37 13.51 -9.00
C ILE A 485 17.92 12.06 -8.94
N LYS A 486 19.01 11.78 -9.69
CA LYS A 486 19.65 10.46 -9.64
C LYS A 486 20.12 10.06 -8.23
N LEU A 487 20.60 11.02 -7.44
CA LEU A 487 21.04 10.78 -6.06
C LEU A 487 19.86 10.50 -5.14
N VAL A 488 18.79 11.30 -5.25
CA VAL A 488 17.57 11.14 -4.44
C VAL A 488 16.85 9.82 -4.74
N GLU A 489 16.92 9.33 -6.00
CA GLU A 489 16.41 8.02 -6.42
C GLU A 489 17.28 6.84 -5.96
N ASP A 490 18.57 7.06 -5.71
CA ASP A 490 19.54 6.00 -5.43
C ASP A 490 19.46 5.50 -3.99
N VAL A 491 18.61 4.49 -3.78
CA VAL A 491 18.47 3.80 -2.48
C VAL A 491 19.74 3.04 -2.08
N HIS A 492 20.59 2.66 -3.04
CA HIS A 492 21.77 1.81 -2.82
C HIS A 492 23.08 2.59 -2.74
N HIS A 493 23.03 3.93 -2.87
CA HIS A 493 24.17 4.83 -2.72
C HIS A 493 25.34 4.55 -3.67
N ILE A 494 25.05 4.22 -4.92
CA ILE A 494 26.04 3.94 -5.96
C ILE A 494 26.49 5.24 -6.65
N VAL A 495 25.65 6.29 -6.62
CA VAL A 495 25.89 7.55 -7.34
C VAL A 495 26.92 8.42 -6.60
N ASP A 496 27.89 8.96 -7.34
CA ASP A 496 28.96 9.80 -6.79
C ASP A 496 28.46 11.21 -6.42
N VAL A 497 28.49 11.50 -5.13
CA VAL A 497 28.10 12.81 -4.56
C VAL A 497 29.04 13.94 -5.02
N ASN A 498 30.34 13.66 -5.21
CA ASN A 498 31.33 14.67 -5.61
C ASN A 498 31.01 15.32 -6.96
N LYS A 499 30.27 14.60 -7.82
CA LYS A 499 29.84 15.16 -9.10
C LYS A 499 28.89 16.34 -8.94
N SER A 500 28.03 16.33 -7.92
CA SER A 500 27.13 17.44 -7.62
C SER A 500 27.90 18.68 -7.13
N PHE A 501 28.87 18.49 -6.24
CA PHE A 501 29.76 19.57 -5.78
C PHE A 501 30.60 20.15 -6.92
N ASN A 502 31.08 19.32 -7.85
CA ASN A 502 31.84 19.80 -9.01
C ASN A 502 30.97 20.65 -9.93
N LEU A 503 29.72 20.25 -10.18
CA LEU A 503 28.76 21.02 -11.02
C LEU A 503 28.42 22.37 -10.37
N GLU A 504 28.23 22.41 -9.06
CA GLU A 504 27.98 23.66 -8.32
C GLU A 504 29.19 24.59 -8.42
N ASN A 505 30.41 24.08 -8.22
CA ASN A 505 31.63 24.86 -8.40
C ASN A 505 31.78 25.38 -9.84
N GLU A 506 31.38 24.62 -10.87
CA GLU A 506 31.35 25.11 -12.25
C GLU A 506 30.36 26.26 -12.43
N ILE A 507 29.13 26.14 -11.87
CA ILE A 507 28.11 27.18 -11.90
C ILE A 507 28.64 28.47 -11.25
N ASN A 508 29.23 28.36 -10.06
CA ASN A 508 29.81 29.48 -9.31
C ASN A 508 30.95 30.18 -10.06
N ASN A 509 31.86 29.40 -10.61
CA ASN A 509 32.97 29.93 -11.38
C ASN A 509 32.47 30.65 -12.65
N TYR A 510 31.53 30.03 -13.34
CA TYR A 510 30.96 30.63 -14.56
C TYR A 510 30.18 31.93 -14.24
N ARG A 511 29.37 31.95 -13.18
CA ARG A 511 28.70 33.17 -12.70
C ARG A 511 29.69 34.28 -12.39
N ASN A 512 30.81 34.00 -11.71
CA ASN A 512 31.83 34.96 -11.35
C ASN A 512 32.52 35.54 -12.61
N GLN A 513 32.81 34.70 -13.58
CA GLN A 513 33.36 35.13 -14.89
C GLN A 513 32.38 36.07 -15.61
N LEU A 514 31.11 35.69 -15.73
CA LEU A 514 30.08 36.47 -16.38
C LEU A 514 29.80 37.79 -15.66
N LYS A 515 29.84 37.82 -14.34
CA LYS A 515 29.70 39.03 -13.52
C LYS A 515 30.82 40.04 -13.82
N THR A 516 32.06 39.57 -13.88
CA THR A 516 33.20 40.42 -14.20
C THR A 516 33.08 40.97 -15.65
N GLN A 517 32.74 40.11 -16.59
CA GLN A 517 32.53 40.51 -18.00
C GLN A 517 31.39 41.51 -18.15
N ASN A 518 30.25 41.30 -17.46
CA ASN A 518 29.11 42.24 -17.50
C ASN A 518 29.50 43.66 -17.06
N ILE A 519 30.34 43.79 -16.01
CA ILE A 519 30.83 45.11 -15.57
C ILE A 519 31.65 45.80 -16.66
N VAL A 520 32.52 45.06 -17.35
CA VAL A 520 33.34 45.59 -18.43
C VAL A 520 32.45 45.99 -19.62
N ASP A 521 31.53 45.14 -20.03
CA ASP A 521 30.67 45.37 -21.20
C ASP A 521 29.73 46.58 -21.00
N VAL A 522 29.15 46.74 -19.76
CA VAL A 522 28.34 47.90 -19.40
C VAL A 522 29.16 49.19 -19.42
N ASN A 523 30.38 49.17 -18.86
CA ASN A 523 31.29 50.33 -18.87
C ASN A 523 31.72 50.73 -20.31
N ASN A 524 31.91 49.77 -21.18
CA ASN A 524 32.21 49.96 -22.59
C ASN A 524 30.98 50.36 -23.43
N LYS A 525 29.79 50.41 -22.81
CA LYS A 525 28.50 50.72 -23.49
C LYS A 525 28.11 49.71 -24.58
N GLU A 526 28.56 48.44 -24.45
CA GLU A 526 28.13 47.36 -25.36
C GLU A 526 26.61 47.13 -25.28
N TYR A 527 26.02 47.35 -24.08
CA TYR A 527 24.60 47.34 -23.83
C TYR A 527 24.23 48.24 -22.64
N SER A 528 22.92 48.46 -22.43
CA SER A 528 22.42 49.32 -21.35
C SER A 528 22.64 48.70 -19.99
N TYR A 529 22.78 49.54 -18.96
CA TYR A 529 22.84 49.11 -17.56
C TYR A 529 21.63 48.24 -17.15
N GLN A 530 20.43 48.61 -17.63
CA GLN A 530 19.20 47.86 -17.34
C GLN A 530 19.23 46.45 -17.94
N MET A 531 19.76 46.31 -19.16
CA MET A 531 19.98 45.00 -19.80
C MET A 531 20.96 44.13 -18.96
N GLY A 532 22.06 44.75 -18.49
CA GLY A 532 23.04 44.09 -17.63
C GLY A 532 22.46 43.59 -16.32
N ILE A 533 21.50 44.33 -15.72
CA ILE A 533 20.78 43.91 -14.52
C ILE A 533 19.96 42.66 -14.78
N HIS A 534 19.05 42.69 -15.77
CA HIS A 534 18.20 41.52 -16.08
C HIS A 534 19.01 40.28 -16.47
N TYR A 535 20.12 40.47 -17.18
CA TYR A 535 21.05 39.41 -17.51
C TYR A 535 21.65 38.80 -16.26
N MET A 536 22.18 39.62 -15.33
CA MET A 536 22.79 39.13 -14.09
C MET A 536 21.79 38.59 -13.10
N ASP A 537 20.54 39.06 -13.08
CA ASP A 537 19.46 38.49 -12.30
C ASP A 537 19.19 37.04 -12.71
N ILE A 538 19.17 36.74 -14.03
CA ILE A 538 19.01 35.37 -14.53
C ILE A 538 20.21 34.48 -14.11
N ILE A 539 21.42 34.98 -14.33
CA ILE A 539 22.64 34.23 -13.99
C ILE A 539 22.76 33.99 -12.51
N GLY A 540 22.44 34.98 -11.66
CA GLY A 540 22.47 34.87 -10.21
C GLY A 540 21.41 33.93 -9.64
N GLU A 541 20.22 33.91 -10.26
CA GLU A 541 19.17 32.99 -9.83
C GLU A 541 19.51 31.52 -10.17
N CYS A 542 20.20 31.26 -11.28
CA CYS A 542 20.73 29.93 -11.61
C CYS A 542 21.79 29.46 -10.61
N GLU A 543 22.62 30.37 -10.08
CA GLU A 543 23.62 30.03 -9.07
C GLU A 543 22.93 29.67 -7.76
N LYS A 544 21.96 30.45 -7.26
CA LYS A 544 21.19 30.08 -6.08
C LYS A 544 20.52 28.73 -6.23
N LEU A 545 20.00 28.41 -7.41
CA LEU A 545 19.42 27.14 -7.73
C LEU A 545 20.47 26.01 -7.60
N GLY A 546 21.70 26.26 -8.02
CA GLY A 546 22.84 25.36 -7.81
C GLY A 546 23.13 25.11 -6.32
N ASP A 547 23.09 26.16 -5.50
CA ASP A 547 23.28 26.07 -4.04
C ASP A 547 22.18 25.19 -3.39
N TYR A 548 20.90 25.39 -3.74
CA TYR A 548 19.80 24.55 -3.25
C TYR A 548 19.94 23.08 -3.69
N VAL A 549 20.39 22.84 -4.92
CA VAL A 549 20.70 21.47 -5.39
C VAL A 549 21.73 20.79 -4.50
N VAL A 550 22.78 21.49 -4.11
CA VAL A 550 23.79 20.95 -3.19
C VAL A 550 23.22 20.73 -1.80
N ASN A 551 22.38 21.63 -1.30
CA ASN A 551 21.71 21.45 -0.01
C ASN A 551 20.85 20.16 0.04
N VAL A 552 20.11 19.85 -1.06
CA VAL A 552 19.37 18.59 -1.18
C VAL A 552 20.31 17.39 -1.13
N VAL A 553 21.45 17.45 -1.84
CA VAL A 553 22.46 16.38 -1.89
C VAL A 553 23.11 16.18 -0.53
N GLU A 554 23.42 17.24 0.19
CA GLU A 554 23.95 17.18 1.56
C GLU A 554 22.92 16.58 2.53
N ALA A 555 21.66 17.04 2.47
CA ALA A 555 20.59 16.48 3.29
C ALA A 555 20.45 14.97 3.09
N HIS A 556 20.59 14.50 1.84
CA HIS A 556 20.54 13.08 1.49
C HIS A 556 21.78 12.29 1.92
N SER A 557 22.96 12.90 2.01
CA SER A 557 24.24 12.23 2.32
C SER A 557 24.64 12.24 3.80
N ASP A 558 24.08 13.13 4.62
CA ASP A 558 24.35 13.24 6.07
C ASP A 558 24.13 11.93 6.87
N VAL A 559 23.34 10.99 6.33
CA VAL A 559 23.16 9.63 6.88
C VAL A 559 24.42 8.78 6.79
N LYS A 560 25.29 9.04 5.81
CA LYS A 560 26.43 8.15 5.49
C LYS A 560 27.59 8.31 6.45
N GLU A 561 27.89 9.53 6.90
CA GLU A 561 29.02 9.78 7.80
C GLU A 561 28.82 9.23 9.22
N LYS A 562 27.55 8.99 9.63
CA LYS A 562 27.25 8.43 10.96
C LYS A 562 27.16 6.90 10.99
N LYS A 563 27.25 6.22 9.84
CA LYS A 563 27.29 4.74 9.73
C LYS A 563 28.71 4.18 9.53
N ALA A 564 29.72 4.99 9.23
CA ALA A 564 31.12 4.63 9.16
C ALA A 564 31.82 4.87 10.51
#